data_e9da53df64658e8f592ef9cfb621319c
#
_entry.id   e9da53df64658e8f592ef9cfb621319c
#
_cell.length_a   1.000
_cell.length_b   1.000
_cell.length_c   1.000
_cell.angle_alpha   90.00
_cell.angle_beta   90.00
_cell.angle_gamma   90.00
#
_symmetry.space_group_name_H-M   'P 1'
#
loop_
_entity.id
_entity.type
_entity.pdbx_description
1 polymer ?
#
loop_
_entity_poly.entity_id
_entity_poly.type
_entity_poly.pdbx_seq_one_letter_code
_entity_poly.pdbx_strand_id
1 'polypeptide(L)'
;MSFFPGKDPQAGDAYACEAIAHVVVPRTVDLGDGFSVRRALPSARSRMVGPFIFFDHFGPAEFRAGTGLDVRPHPHIGLATVTYLFDGEIMHRDSLGTELAIKPGEVNWMTAGRGIVHSERTDTALRSSGSPIHGLQMWVALPKEKEEMDAGFAHHDTAEFPLVQDNGKNKGKTVRVVVGSLYGATSPVPTVHETMFGDVVLKAGSTVPIDAGHEERALYVIDGTI
;
A
#
# COMPACT_ATOMS: atom_id res chain seq x y z
N MET A 1 12.07 -18.32 6.29
CA MET A 1 12.65 -17.23 7.11
C MET A 1 11.60 -16.83 8.14
N SER A 2 11.97 -16.73 9.41
CA SER A 2 11.06 -16.25 10.44
C SER A 2 10.87 -14.74 10.23
N PHE A 3 9.67 -14.33 9.91
CA PHE A 3 9.30 -12.92 9.89
C PHE A 3 9.07 -12.47 11.33
N PHE A 4 9.86 -11.52 11.80
CA PHE A 4 9.58 -10.81 13.04
C PHE A 4 9.04 -9.44 12.63
N PRO A 5 7.71 -9.20 12.71
CA PRO A 5 7.20 -7.86 12.58
C PRO A 5 7.95 -6.96 13.58
N GLY A 6 8.26 -5.73 13.18
CA GLY A 6 8.75 -4.72 14.09
C GLY A 6 7.87 -4.70 15.35
N LYS A 7 8.46 -4.51 16.53
CA LYS A 7 7.68 -4.47 17.77
C LYS A 7 6.64 -3.37 17.65
N ASP A 8 5.40 -3.69 17.98
CA ASP A 8 4.38 -2.66 18.13
C ASP A 8 4.84 -1.63 19.18
N PRO A 9 4.65 -0.32 18.94
CA PRO A 9 4.98 0.70 19.88
C PRO A 9 4.32 0.45 21.24
N GLN A 10 5.11 0.49 22.32
CA GLN A 10 4.64 0.28 23.68
C GLN A 10 4.57 1.62 24.43
N ALA A 11 3.71 1.68 25.44
CA ALA A 11 3.69 2.82 26.35
C ALA A 11 5.06 2.94 27.05
N GLY A 12 5.74 4.08 26.87
CA GLY A 12 7.09 4.32 27.40
C GLY A 12 8.21 4.20 26.38
N ASP A 13 7.94 3.79 25.15
CA ASP A 13 8.90 3.92 24.06
C ASP A 13 9.23 5.42 23.84
N ALA A 14 10.49 5.71 23.54
CA ALA A 14 10.96 7.07 23.35
C ALA A 14 10.41 7.65 22.03
N TYR A 15 9.28 8.30 22.09
CA TYR A 15 8.75 9.13 21.00
C TYR A 15 9.42 10.52 21.03
N ALA A 16 10.72 10.52 20.95
CA ALA A 16 11.52 11.72 21.17
C ALA A 16 11.53 12.70 19.98
N CYS A 17 10.56 12.64 19.11
CA CYS A 17 10.44 13.58 17.99
C CYS A 17 9.17 14.42 18.16
N GLU A 18 9.34 15.72 18.44
CA GLU A 18 8.22 16.68 18.48
C GLU A 18 7.43 16.77 17.18
N ALA A 19 8.00 16.26 16.07
CA ALA A 19 7.35 16.18 14.76
C ALA A 19 6.34 15.02 14.66
N ILE A 20 6.32 14.06 15.59
CA ILE A 20 5.36 12.95 15.60
C ILE A 20 4.12 13.38 16.38
N ALA A 21 3.03 13.64 15.65
CA ALA A 21 1.75 14.02 16.26
C ALA A 21 1.14 12.86 17.07
N HIS A 22 1.20 11.64 16.56
CA HIS A 22 0.78 10.43 17.29
C HIS A 22 1.24 9.16 16.55
N VAL A 23 1.23 8.06 17.29
CA VAL A 23 1.50 6.73 16.76
C VAL A 23 0.19 5.94 16.71
N VAL A 24 -0.04 5.29 15.57
CA VAL A 24 -1.16 4.38 15.36
C VAL A 24 -0.64 2.94 15.44
N VAL A 25 -1.17 2.16 16.37
CA VAL A 25 -0.95 0.71 16.42
C VAL A 25 -2.03 0.06 15.55
N PRO A 26 -1.65 -0.63 14.45
CA PRO A 26 -2.61 -1.28 13.59
C PRO A 26 -3.37 -2.38 14.34
N ARG A 27 -4.68 -2.46 14.12
CA ARG A 27 -5.48 -3.55 14.65
C ARG A 27 -5.50 -4.73 13.68
N THR A 28 -5.48 -5.95 14.21
CA THR A 28 -5.73 -7.16 13.42
C THR A 28 -7.22 -7.23 13.07
N VAL A 29 -7.52 -7.45 11.80
CA VAL A 29 -8.87 -7.65 11.28
C VAL A 29 -8.89 -8.96 10.52
N ASP A 30 -9.79 -9.87 10.93
CA ASP A 30 -10.05 -11.10 10.20
C ASP A 30 -10.98 -10.80 9.02
N LEU A 31 -10.54 -11.12 7.81
CA LEU A 31 -11.31 -10.96 6.57
C LEU A 31 -12.06 -12.24 6.17
N GLY A 32 -11.98 -13.27 6.99
CA GLY A 32 -12.54 -14.59 6.75
C GLY A 32 -11.53 -15.60 6.20
N ASP A 33 -11.91 -16.86 6.23
CA ASP A 33 -11.11 -18.00 5.72
C ASP A 33 -9.68 -18.08 6.29
N GLY A 34 -9.49 -17.53 7.51
CA GLY A 34 -8.18 -17.49 8.19
C GLY A 34 -7.22 -16.43 7.64
N PHE A 35 -7.68 -15.52 6.80
CA PHE A 35 -6.89 -14.41 6.27
C PHE A 35 -7.10 -13.15 7.10
N SER A 36 -6.04 -12.70 7.75
CA SER A 36 -6.06 -11.50 8.59
C SER A 36 -5.14 -10.43 8.07
N VAL A 37 -5.51 -9.17 8.30
CA VAL A 37 -4.77 -7.98 7.92
C VAL A 37 -4.48 -7.10 9.13
N ARG A 38 -3.44 -6.29 9.05
CA ARG A 38 -3.13 -5.21 10.00
C ARG A 38 -3.68 -3.91 9.46
N ARG A 39 -4.78 -3.42 10.02
CA ARG A 39 -5.45 -2.20 9.60
C ARG A 39 -4.96 -0.99 10.38
N ALA A 40 -4.23 -0.10 9.69
CA ALA A 40 -3.76 1.15 10.27
C ALA A 40 -4.79 2.30 10.11
N LEU A 41 -5.49 2.35 8.99
CA LEU A 41 -6.54 3.33 8.72
C LEU A 41 -7.86 2.65 8.34
N PRO A 42 -9.01 3.17 8.79
CA PRO A 42 -9.17 4.21 9.78
C PRO A 42 -8.86 3.72 11.21
N SER A 43 -8.33 4.61 12.03
CA SER A 43 -8.10 4.38 13.46
C SER A 43 -8.86 5.38 14.32
N ALA A 44 -8.92 5.14 15.64
CA ALA A 44 -9.54 6.07 16.59
C ALA A 44 -8.81 7.43 16.66
N ARG A 45 -7.50 7.44 16.39
CA ARG A 45 -6.65 8.65 16.43
C ARG A 45 -6.53 9.35 15.10
N SER A 46 -6.64 8.60 13.99
CA SER A 46 -6.53 9.14 12.64
C SER A 46 -7.49 8.42 11.72
N ARG A 47 -8.45 9.14 11.19
CA ARG A 47 -9.40 8.58 10.23
C ARG A 47 -8.79 8.48 8.83
N MET A 48 -7.88 9.38 8.52
CA MET A 48 -7.19 9.49 7.25
C MET A 48 -5.82 10.15 7.44
N VAL A 49 -4.98 10.07 6.44
CA VAL A 49 -3.73 10.81 6.30
C VAL A 49 -3.70 11.38 4.89
N GLY A 50 -3.78 12.70 4.76
CA GLY A 50 -4.07 13.31 3.47
C GLY A 50 -5.31 12.64 2.85
N PRO A 51 -5.30 12.22 1.61
CA PRO A 51 -6.43 11.56 0.96
C PRO A 51 -6.53 10.05 1.26
N PHE A 52 -5.55 9.45 1.96
CA PHE A 52 -5.60 8.03 2.30
C PHE A 52 -6.58 7.78 3.45
N ILE A 53 -7.70 7.13 3.14
CA ILE A 53 -8.80 6.85 4.07
C ILE A 53 -8.84 5.41 4.56
N PHE A 54 -8.00 4.53 3.97
CA PHE A 54 -7.90 3.12 4.32
C PHE A 54 -6.48 2.64 4.08
N PHE A 55 -5.98 1.81 5.00
CA PHE A 55 -4.67 1.20 4.89
C PHE A 55 -4.66 -0.15 5.58
N ASP A 56 -4.55 -1.21 4.80
CA ASP A 56 -4.36 -2.58 5.26
C ASP A 56 -3.01 -3.11 4.81
N HIS A 57 -2.31 -3.74 5.73
CA HIS A 57 -1.12 -4.52 5.48
C HIS A 57 -1.46 -6.01 5.67
N PHE A 58 -1.36 -6.79 4.61
CA PHE A 58 -1.59 -8.22 4.63
C PHE A 58 -0.29 -9.00 4.47
N GLY A 59 -0.22 -10.13 5.13
CA GLY A 59 0.98 -10.97 5.15
C GLY A 59 2.13 -10.38 6.00
N PRO A 60 3.39 -10.94 5.83
CA PRO A 60 3.66 -12.10 4.98
C PRO A 60 2.93 -13.35 5.46
N ALA A 61 2.34 -14.06 4.51
CA ALA A 61 1.61 -15.29 4.75
C ALA A 61 1.84 -16.28 3.61
N GLU A 62 1.63 -17.55 3.90
CA GLU A 62 1.71 -18.64 2.93
C GLU A 62 0.33 -19.30 2.81
N PHE A 63 -0.25 -19.28 1.63
CA PHE A 63 -1.41 -20.09 1.32
C PHE A 63 -0.97 -21.51 0.98
N ARG A 64 -1.63 -22.50 1.60
CA ARG A 64 -1.41 -23.92 1.29
C ARG A 64 -2.02 -24.27 -0.06
N ALA A 65 -1.57 -25.36 -0.66
CA ALA A 65 -2.20 -25.93 -1.84
C ALA A 65 -3.71 -26.11 -1.64
N GLY A 66 -4.49 -25.66 -2.60
CA GLY A 66 -5.95 -25.64 -2.55
C GLY A 66 -6.57 -24.40 -1.89
N THR A 67 -5.76 -23.53 -1.27
CA THR A 67 -6.22 -22.28 -0.65
C THR A 67 -5.66 -21.06 -1.38
N GLY A 68 -6.13 -19.86 -1.03
CA GLY A 68 -5.66 -18.61 -1.62
C GLY A 68 -6.55 -17.44 -1.22
N LEU A 69 -6.14 -16.25 -1.59
CA LEU A 69 -6.96 -15.05 -1.46
C LEU A 69 -8.23 -15.18 -2.29
N ASP A 70 -9.38 -14.82 -1.72
CA ASP A 70 -10.67 -14.85 -2.41
C ASP A 70 -11.54 -13.67 -2.00
N VAL A 71 -11.11 -12.46 -2.38
CA VAL A 71 -11.94 -11.26 -2.23
C VAL A 71 -12.95 -11.24 -3.37
N ARG A 72 -14.19 -11.55 -3.00
CA ARG A 72 -15.33 -11.70 -3.92
C ARG A 72 -15.68 -10.37 -4.58
N PRO A 73 -16.45 -10.36 -5.69
CA PRO A 73 -16.91 -9.14 -6.33
C PRO A 73 -17.58 -8.20 -5.34
N HIS A 74 -17.08 -6.96 -5.29
CA HIS A 74 -17.59 -5.91 -4.43
C HIS A 74 -17.41 -4.55 -5.09
N PRO A 75 -18.28 -3.56 -4.78
CA PRO A 75 -18.24 -2.24 -5.40
C PRO A 75 -17.39 -1.24 -4.63
N HIS A 76 -16.85 -0.26 -5.38
CA HIS A 76 -16.32 0.98 -4.84
C HIS A 76 -16.93 2.18 -5.56
N ILE A 77 -17.00 3.31 -4.88
CA ILE A 77 -17.51 4.59 -5.39
C ILE A 77 -16.82 5.77 -4.68
N GLY A 78 -16.54 6.85 -5.39
CA GLY A 78 -16.00 8.09 -4.83
C GLY A 78 -14.54 8.01 -4.35
N LEU A 79 -13.83 6.97 -4.70
CA LEU A 79 -12.44 6.73 -4.25
C LEU A 79 -11.60 6.06 -5.35
N ALA A 80 -10.30 5.96 -5.12
CA ALA A 80 -9.42 5.03 -5.83
C ALA A 80 -8.88 3.97 -4.87
N THR A 81 -8.62 2.76 -5.37
CA THR A 81 -7.89 1.72 -4.65
C THR A 81 -6.48 1.59 -5.17
N VAL A 82 -5.56 1.29 -4.27
CA VAL A 82 -4.14 1.06 -4.59
C VAL A 82 -3.74 -0.28 -4.01
N THR A 83 -3.36 -1.20 -4.87
CA THR A 83 -2.76 -2.48 -4.49
C THR A 83 -1.27 -2.44 -4.79
N TYR A 84 -0.43 -2.78 -3.81
CA TYR A 84 1.02 -2.85 -3.92
C TYR A 84 1.54 -4.09 -3.23
N LEU A 85 2.31 -4.92 -3.94
CA LEU A 85 2.82 -6.18 -3.41
C LEU A 85 4.32 -6.13 -3.10
N PHE A 86 4.71 -6.78 -2.01
CA PHE A 86 6.09 -7.12 -1.66
C PHE A 86 6.42 -8.56 -2.04
N ASP A 87 5.42 -9.46 -2.02
CA ASP A 87 5.57 -10.87 -2.39
C ASP A 87 4.22 -11.46 -2.84
N GLY A 88 4.27 -12.49 -3.68
CA GLY A 88 3.09 -13.17 -4.21
C GLY A 88 2.49 -12.53 -5.44
N GLU A 89 1.26 -12.91 -5.74
CA GLU A 89 0.51 -12.44 -6.91
C GLU A 89 -0.98 -12.39 -6.61
N ILE A 90 -1.66 -11.36 -7.11
CA ILE A 90 -3.11 -11.22 -7.03
C ILE A 90 -3.67 -10.99 -8.42
N MET A 91 -4.65 -11.80 -8.83
CA MET A 91 -5.42 -11.60 -10.05
C MET A 91 -6.56 -10.60 -9.79
N HIS A 92 -6.49 -9.45 -10.41
CA HIS A 92 -7.54 -8.43 -10.44
C HIS A 92 -8.48 -8.66 -11.61
N ARG A 93 -9.79 -8.52 -11.37
CA ARG A 93 -10.83 -8.48 -12.40
C ARG A 93 -11.84 -7.41 -12.06
N ASP A 94 -12.27 -6.61 -13.04
CA ASP A 94 -13.23 -5.54 -12.80
C ASP A 94 -14.33 -5.42 -13.88
N SER A 95 -15.30 -4.56 -13.61
CA SER A 95 -16.44 -4.31 -14.51
C SER A 95 -16.10 -3.49 -15.76
N LEU A 96 -14.85 -3.01 -15.90
CA LEU A 96 -14.37 -2.41 -17.15
C LEU A 96 -13.83 -3.46 -18.11
N GLY A 97 -13.74 -4.74 -17.65
CA GLY A 97 -13.18 -5.84 -18.43
C GLY A 97 -11.69 -6.04 -18.20
N THR A 98 -11.10 -5.37 -17.20
CA THR A 98 -9.71 -5.63 -16.83
C THR A 98 -9.59 -7.02 -16.23
N GLU A 99 -8.60 -7.77 -16.69
CA GLU A 99 -8.16 -9.03 -16.11
C GLU A 99 -6.63 -9.05 -16.12
N LEU A 100 -6.02 -8.88 -14.94
CA LEU A 100 -4.58 -8.69 -14.87
C LEU A 100 -4.04 -9.15 -13.51
N ALA A 101 -2.90 -9.84 -13.53
CA ALA A 101 -2.16 -10.17 -12.32
C ALA A 101 -1.24 -9.02 -11.91
N ILE A 102 -1.25 -8.67 -10.61
CA ILE A 102 -0.26 -7.77 -10.03
C ILE A 102 0.81 -8.59 -9.30
N LYS A 103 2.07 -8.18 -9.46
CA LYS A 103 3.27 -8.83 -8.92
C LYS A 103 4.07 -7.88 -8.00
N PRO A 104 5.09 -8.38 -7.28
CA PRO A 104 5.88 -7.57 -6.37
C PRO A 104 6.50 -6.33 -7.03
N GLY A 105 6.30 -5.17 -6.38
CA GLY A 105 6.80 -3.88 -6.83
C GLY A 105 5.98 -3.19 -7.91
N GLU A 106 4.96 -3.86 -8.46
CA GLU A 106 3.98 -3.28 -9.38
C GLU A 106 2.86 -2.57 -8.62
N VAL A 107 2.09 -1.75 -9.32
CA VAL A 107 0.93 -1.03 -8.78
C VAL A 107 -0.29 -1.23 -9.65
N ASN A 108 -1.40 -1.60 -9.02
CA ASN A 108 -2.73 -1.41 -9.59
C ASN A 108 -3.35 -0.16 -8.95
N TRP A 109 -3.71 0.80 -9.78
CA TRP A 109 -4.46 1.99 -9.42
C TRP A 109 -5.84 1.92 -10.09
N MET A 110 -6.87 1.64 -9.28
CA MET A 110 -8.26 1.57 -9.75
C MET A 110 -9.04 2.79 -9.27
N THR A 111 -9.36 3.69 -10.16
CA THR A 111 -10.25 4.83 -9.89
C THR A 111 -11.69 4.36 -9.99
N ALA A 112 -12.41 4.34 -8.88
CA ALA A 112 -13.80 3.90 -8.87
C ALA A 112 -14.75 4.98 -9.43
N GLY A 113 -14.48 6.27 -9.15
CA GLY A 113 -15.32 7.35 -9.63
C GLY A 113 -16.80 7.11 -9.27
N ARG A 114 -17.69 7.19 -10.25
CA ARG A 114 -19.12 6.92 -10.08
C ARG A 114 -19.50 5.46 -9.83
N GLY A 115 -18.55 4.56 -9.84
CA GLY A 115 -18.71 3.16 -9.44
C GLY A 115 -17.96 2.18 -10.31
N ILE A 116 -17.34 1.20 -9.66
CA ILE A 116 -16.70 0.04 -10.26
C ILE A 116 -16.92 -1.17 -9.36
N VAL A 117 -17.07 -2.34 -9.95
CA VAL A 117 -17.10 -3.62 -9.22
C VAL A 117 -15.84 -4.38 -9.58
N HIS A 118 -15.14 -4.89 -8.58
CA HIS A 118 -13.95 -5.71 -8.81
C HIS A 118 -13.84 -6.89 -7.85
N SER A 119 -12.93 -7.80 -8.16
CA SER A 119 -12.53 -8.93 -7.32
C SER A 119 -11.02 -9.10 -7.38
N GLU A 120 -10.45 -9.63 -6.27
CA GLU A 120 -9.02 -9.87 -6.12
C GLU A 120 -8.82 -11.30 -5.61
N ARG A 121 -8.17 -12.14 -6.41
CA ARG A 121 -8.08 -13.58 -6.13
C ARG A 121 -6.69 -14.13 -6.45
N THR A 122 -6.30 -15.16 -5.72
CA THR A 122 -5.20 -16.01 -6.14
C THR A 122 -5.59 -16.76 -7.41
N ASP A 123 -4.74 -16.70 -8.45
CA ASP A 123 -4.97 -17.45 -9.69
C ASP A 123 -5.08 -18.96 -9.46
N THR A 124 -5.81 -19.64 -10.31
CA THR A 124 -6.09 -21.08 -10.19
C THR A 124 -4.81 -21.92 -10.19
N ALA A 125 -3.81 -21.56 -11.01
CA ALA A 125 -2.54 -22.26 -11.05
C ALA A 125 -1.77 -22.12 -9.74
N LEU A 126 -1.67 -20.90 -9.20
CA LEU A 126 -1.01 -20.62 -7.91
C LEU A 126 -1.79 -21.26 -6.74
N ARG A 127 -3.12 -21.25 -6.79
CA ARG A 127 -3.95 -21.90 -5.78
C ARG A 127 -3.66 -23.39 -5.69
N SER A 128 -3.38 -24.06 -6.81
CA SER A 128 -3.10 -25.50 -6.81
C SER A 128 -1.78 -25.88 -6.14
N SER A 129 -0.78 -25.00 -6.20
CA SER A 129 0.56 -25.21 -5.63
C SER A 129 0.74 -24.62 -4.22
N GLY A 130 -0.11 -23.66 -3.86
CA GLY A 130 0.13 -22.74 -2.76
C GLY A 130 1.00 -21.56 -3.20
N SER A 131 0.92 -20.44 -2.48
CA SER A 131 1.66 -19.23 -2.83
C SER A 131 1.87 -18.31 -1.63
N PRO A 132 2.96 -17.54 -1.61
CA PRO A 132 3.12 -16.46 -0.65
C PRO A 132 2.16 -15.30 -0.96
N ILE A 133 1.92 -14.46 0.04
CA ILE A 133 1.23 -13.19 -0.12
C ILE A 133 1.75 -12.17 0.90
N HIS A 134 2.15 -11.00 0.42
CA HIS A 134 2.58 -9.89 1.26
C HIS A 134 2.39 -8.57 0.51
N GLY A 135 1.63 -7.65 1.09
CA GLY A 135 1.38 -6.38 0.40
C GLY A 135 0.53 -5.40 1.18
N LEU A 136 0.15 -4.34 0.48
CA LEU A 136 -0.66 -3.24 0.97
C LEU A 136 -1.90 -3.07 0.11
N GLN A 137 -3.01 -2.81 0.77
CA GLN A 137 -4.25 -2.33 0.16
C GLN A 137 -4.58 -0.97 0.75
N MET A 138 -4.71 0.03 -0.09
CA MET A 138 -5.03 1.38 0.33
C MET A 138 -6.22 1.92 -0.46
N TRP A 139 -6.98 2.83 0.16
CA TRP A 139 -8.01 3.61 -0.53
C TRP A 139 -7.66 5.09 -0.40
N VAL A 140 -7.85 5.78 -1.51
CA VAL A 140 -7.57 7.20 -1.67
C VAL A 140 -8.88 7.89 -2.03
N ALA A 141 -9.36 8.79 -1.16
CA ALA A 141 -10.57 9.56 -1.43
C ALA A 141 -10.36 10.46 -2.65
N LEU A 142 -11.35 10.50 -3.53
CA LEU A 142 -11.35 11.47 -4.63
C LEU A 142 -11.83 12.84 -4.11
N PRO A 143 -11.34 13.96 -4.70
CA PRO A 143 -11.89 15.27 -4.43
C PRO A 143 -13.39 15.30 -4.80
N LYS A 144 -14.17 16.09 -4.06
CA LYS A 144 -15.63 16.15 -4.22
C LYS A 144 -16.09 16.37 -5.67
N GLU A 145 -15.38 17.21 -6.39
CA GLU A 145 -15.66 17.51 -7.81
C GLU A 145 -15.27 16.38 -8.77
N LYS A 146 -14.61 15.35 -8.27
CA LYS A 146 -14.14 14.15 -9.01
C LYS A 146 -14.75 12.84 -8.52
N GLU A 147 -15.56 12.88 -7.45
CA GLU A 147 -16.17 11.67 -6.88
C GLU A 147 -16.97 10.85 -7.91
N GLU A 148 -17.61 11.53 -8.85
CA GLU A 148 -18.43 10.90 -9.89
C GLU A 148 -17.78 10.90 -11.28
N MET A 149 -16.45 11.04 -11.35
CA MET A 149 -15.75 10.89 -12.62
C MET A 149 -15.89 9.48 -13.19
N ASP A 150 -15.52 9.28 -14.45
CA ASP A 150 -15.51 7.95 -15.06
C ASP A 150 -14.57 7.01 -14.30
N ALA A 151 -15.01 5.78 -14.12
CA ALA A 151 -14.16 4.72 -13.58
C ALA A 151 -13.01 4.43 -14.53
N GLY A 152 -11.85 4.07 -13.98
CA GLY A 152 -10.65 3.76 -14.74
C GLY A 152 -9.71 2.84 -13.99
N PHE A 153 -8.84 2.19 -14.75
CA PHE A 153 -7.81 1.29 -14.22
C PHE A 153 -6.47 1.60 -14.87
N ALA A 154 -5.43 1.68 -14.06
CA ALA A 154 -4.04 1.80 -14.51
C ALA A 154 -3.18 0.76 -13.80
N HIS A 155 -2.33 0.08 -14.55
CA HIS A 155 -1.30 -0.82 -14.04
C HIS A 155 0.05 -0.28 -14.46
N HIS A 156 0.99 -0.34 -13.53
CA HIS A 156 2.37 0.08 -13.76
C HIS A 156 3.35 -0.98 -13.29
N ASP A 157 4.24 -1.35 -14.19
CA ASP A 157 5.34 -2.28 -13.90
C ASP A 157 6.38 -1.63 -12.97
N THR A 158 7.07 -2.48 -12.23
CA THR A 158 8.17 -2.07 -11.33
C THR A 158 9.22 -1.18 -12.01
N ALA A 159 9.52 -1.44 -13.29
CA ALA A 159 10.52 -0.70 -14.05
C ALA A 159 10.11 0.73 -14.41
N GLU A 160 8.82 1.06 -14.36
CA GLU A 160 8.31 2.40 -14.66
C GLU A 160 8.52 3.38 -13.50
N PHE A 161 8.72 2.89 -12.28
CA PHE A 161 8.83 3.74 -11.10
C PHE A 161 10.22 4.33 -10.94
N PRO A 162 10.32 5.65 -10.69
CA PRO A 162 11.59 6.26 -10.37
C PRO A 162 12.18 5.70 -9.07
N LEU A 163 13.47 5.37 -9.11
CA LEU A 163 14.26 4.97 -7.95
C LEU A 163 15.19 6.12 -7.56
N VAL A 164 14.94 6.72 -6.41
CA VAL A 164 15.82 7.71 -5.81
C VAL A 164 16.81 6.99 -4.91
N GLN A 165 18.06 6.99 -5.31
CA GLN A 165 19.17 6.40 -4.57
C GLN A 165 20.18 7.48 -4.18
N ASP A 166 20.76 7.36 -3.01
CA ASP A 166 21.78 8.26 -2.57
C ASP A 166 23.15 7.76 -3.05
N ASN A 167 23.75 8.51 -3.98
CA ASN A 167 25.07 8.20 -4.54
C ASN A 167 26.23 8.79 -3.69
N GLY A 168 25.91 9.45 -2.56
CA GLY A 168 26.86 10.13 -1.68
C GLY A 168 27.31 9.34 -0.46
N LYS A 169 27.60 10.05 0.63
CA LYS A 169 28.07 9.48 1.92
C LYS A 169 27.02 8.59 2.62
N ASN A 170 25.75 8.71 2.25
CA ASN A 170 24.63 7.95 2.83
C ASN A 170 24.18 6.79 1.93
N LYS A 171 25.12 5.95 1.46
CA LYS A 171 24.88 4.81 0.56
C LYS A 171 23.98 3.72 1.17
N GLY A 172 22.78 4.03 1.61
CA GLY A 172 21.95 3.03 2.28
C GLY A 172 20.46 3.25 2.09
N LYS A 173 20.09 4.21 1.24
CA LYS A 173 18.71 4.57 0.98
C LYS A 173 18.34 4.23 -0.46
N THR A 174 17.22 3.54 -0.63
CA THR A 174 16.53 3.39 -1.90
C THR A 174 15.08 3.77 -1.67
N VAL A 175 14.56 4.71 -2.45
CA VAL A 175 13.16 5.11 -2.43
C VAL A 175 12.57 4.88 -3.81
N ARG A 176 11.57 4.03 -3.89
CA ARG A 176 10.71 3.91 -5.08
C ARG A 176 9.56 4.90 -4.92
N VAL A 177 9.43 5.83 -5.86
CA VAL A 177 8.31 6.79 -5.88
C VAL A 177 7.14 6.12 -6.57
N VAL A 178 6.22 5.59 -5.76
CA VAL A 178 5.12 4.72 -6.22
C VAL A 178 3.92 5.54 -6.67
N VAL A 179 3.56 6.61 -5.96
CA VAL A 179 2.48 7.53 -6.32
C VAL A 179 2.94 8.96 -6.07
N GLY A 180 2.58 9.87 -6.96
CA GLY A 180 2.85 11.30 -6.82
C GLY A 180 4.32 11.67 -7.00
N SER A 181 4.79 12.71 -6.29
CA SER A 181 6.16 13.22 -6.41
C SER A 181 6.88 13.20 -5.08
N LEU A 182 8.14 12.74 -5.08
CA LEU A 182 8.97 12.66 -3.89
C LEU A 182 10.44 12.80 -4.28
N TYR A 183 11.20 13.61 -3.56
CA TYR A 183 12.64 13.86 -3.79
C TYR A 183 12.99 14.24 -5.23
N GLY A 184 12.14 15.04 -5.89
CA GLY A 184 12.36 15.50 -7.24
C GLY A 184 12.05 14.51 -8.36
N ALA A 185 11.52 13.33 -8.03
CA ALA A 185 11.05 12.33 -8.97
C ALA A 185 9.51 12.22 -8.92
N THR A 186 8.90 11.92 -10.08
CA THR A 186 7.44 11.82 -10.21
C THR A 186 7.06 10.45 -10.77
N SER A 187 6.13 9.79 -10.10
CA SER A 187 5.53 8.53 -10.52
C SER A 187 4.65 8.68 -11.75
N PRO A 188 4.57 7.67 -12.63
CA PRO A 188 3.64 7.66 -13.77
C PRO A 188 2.18 7.42 -13.38
N VAL A 189 1.88 6.99 -12.14
CA VAL A 189 0.51 6.70 -11.68
C VAL A 189 -0.38 7.93 -11.79
N PRO A 190 -1.51 7.86 -12.52
CA PRO A 190 -2.39 9.00 -12.71
C PRO A 190 -3.17 9.34 -11.43
N THR A 191 -2.89 10.49 -10.84
CA THR A 191 -3.63 11.02 -9.68
C THR A 191 -4.42 12.26 -10.06
N VAL A 192 -5.58 12.45 -9.44
CA VAL A 192 -6.44 13.61 -9.71
C VAL A 192 -6.27 14.75 -8.71
N HIS A 193 -5.45 14.54 -7.71
CA HIS A 193 -5.07 15.52 -6.69
C HIS A 193 -3.68 15.18 -6.13
N GLU A 194 -3.11 16.11 -5.40
CA GLU A 194 -1.82 15.90 -4.76
C GLU A 194 -1.90 14.77 -3.73
N THR A 195 -1.07 13.75 -3.95
CA THR A 195 -0.93 12.59 -3.06
C THR A 195 0.45 11.99 -3.25
N MET A 196 0.95 11.27 -2.26
CA MET A 196 2.29 10.68 -2.30
C MET A 196 2.30 9.33 -1.59
N PHE A 197 2.88 8.34 -2.25
CA PHE A 197 3.27 7.06 -1.64
C PHE A 197 4.66 6.67 -2.14
N GLY A 198 5.56 6.40 -1.20
CA GLY A 198 6.92 5.93 -1.47
C GLY A 198 7.22 4.65 -0.70
N ASP A 199 7.83 3.69 -1.38
CA ASP A 199 8.42 2.50 -0.75
C ASP A 199 9.90 2.78 -0.46
N VAL A 200 10.28 2.69 0.82
CA VAL A 200 11.58 3.11 1.32
C VAL A 200 12.32 1.94 1.95
N VAL A 201 13.48 1.63 1.40
CA VAL A 201 14.42 0.64 1.97
C VAL A 201 15.64 1.36 2.52
N LEU A 202 15.89 1.18 3.81
CA LEU A 202 17.04 1.77 4.51
C LEU A 202 17.96 0.67 5.07
N LYS A 203 19.26 0.84 4.87
CA LYS A 203 20.26 0.06 5.62
C LYS A 203 20.41 0.63 7.02
N ALA A 204 20.82 -0.20 7.95
CA ALA A 204 21.10 0.22 9.32
C ALA A 204 22.00 1.46 9.37
N GLY A 205 21.63 2.46 10.18
CA GLY A 205 22.36 3.72 10.33
C GLY A 205 22.16 4.71 9.18
N SER A 206 21.32 4.39 8.19
CA SER A 206 20.96 5.35 7.13
C SER A 206 19.77 6.22 7.55
N THR A 207 19.64 7.39 6.93
CA THR A 207 18.56 8.33 7.18
C THR A 207 17.86 8.73 5.89
N VAL A 208 16.57 9.03 6.01
CA VAL A 208 15.78 9.61 4.94
C VAL A 208 15.06 10.85 5.47
N PRO A 209 15.18 12.02 4.82
CA PRO A 209 14.43 13.20 5.24
C PRO A 209 12.94 13.01 4.92
N ILE A 210 12.07 13.49 5.78
CA ILE A 210 10.64 13.59 5.52
C ILE A 210 10.33 15.06 5.24
N ASP A 211 10.23 15.39 3.97
CA ASP A 211 10.00 16.75 3.53
C ASP A 211 8.64 17.28 3.97
N ALA A 212 8.55 18.58 4.27
CA ALA A 212 7.33 19.25 4.70
C ALA A 212 6.39 19.64 3.53
N GLY A 213 6.60 19.07 2.34
CA GLY A 213 5.82 19.40 1.14
C GLY A 213 4.35 19.01 1.22
N HIS A 214 4.00 18.05 2.06
CA HIS A 214 2.61 17.63 2.31
C HIS A 214 2.21 17.99 3.73
N GLU A 215 0.98 18.47 3.93
CA GLU A 215 0.46 18.87 5.24
C GLU A 215 0.39 17.68 6.20
N GLU A 216 -0.17 16.56 5.74
CA GLU A 216 -0.27 15.32 6.51
C GLU A 216 0.65 14.25 5.92
N ARG A 217 1.40 13.57 6.80
CA ARG A 217 2.37 12.52 6.42
C ARG A 217 2.34 11.41 7.44
N ALA A 218 2.47 10.19 6.98
CA ALA A 218 2.64 9.03 7.85
C ALA A 218 3.81 8.17 7.38
N LEU A 219 4.43 7.48 8.33
CA LEU A 219 5.37 6.41 8.09
C LEU A 219 4.75 5.11 8.57
N TYR A 220 4.81 4.09 7.74
CA TYR A 220 4.41 2.74 8.12
C TYR A 220 5.64 1.83 8.05
N VAL A 221 6.02 1.27 9.19
CA VAL A 221 7.18 0.36 9.27
C VAL A 221 6.74 -1.04 8.92
N ILE A 222 7.23 -1.55 7.78
CA ILE A 222 6.95 -2.90 7.30
C ILE A 222 7.85 -3.90 8.05
N ASP A 223 9.13 -3.57 8.18
CA ASP A 223 10.15 -4.39 8.82
C ASP A 223 11.24 -3.50 9.44
N GLY A 224 11.85 -3.96 10.51
CA GLY A 224 12.91 -3.22 11.20
C GLY A 224 12.40 -2.26 12.28
N THR A 225 13.28 -1.30 12.64
CA THR A 225 13.02 -0.27 13.66
C THR A 225 13.60 1.06 13.17
N ILE A 226 12.87 2.16 13.36
CA ILE A 226 13.27 3.53 13.02
C ILE A 226 13.28 4.41 14.27
#